data_a7fa232b15b89e43b4e1f3279606d1f1
#
_entry.id   a7fa232b15b89e43b4e1f3279606d1f1
#
_cell.length_a   1.000
_cell.length_b   1.000
_cell.length_c   1.000
_cell.angle_alpha   90.00
_cell.angle_beta   90.00
_cell.angle_gamma   90.00
#
_symmetry.space_group_name_H-M   'P 1'
#
loop_
_entity.id
_entity.type
_entity.pdbx_description
1 polymer ?
#
loop_
_entity_poly.entity_id
_entity_poly.type
_entity_poly.pdbx_seq_one_letter_code
_entity_poly.pdbx_strand_id
1 'polypeptide(L)'
;MKALKNLSLILLLVLTFTGCHDKSSKLADFNRAVYTPEYASGFDIKGADGKKSVLVTVTNPWQGADSITTYLFIARDGESVPEDFTGQVLGKDAERIICMSSTHIAMLDAIDEDRCVVGVSGIDYISNPDIQARRDSVGDVGYEGNINYELLLSLDP
;
A
#
# COMPACT_ATOMS: atom_id res chain seq x y z
N MET A 1 38.55 -15.50 -42.39
CA MET A 1 37.56 -14.41 -42.38
C MET A 1 36.21 -14.82 -41.77
N LYS A 2 35.62 -16.02 -42.01
CA LYS A 2 34.36 -16.46 -41.41
C LYS A 2 34.42 -16.66 -39.89
N ALA A 3 35.53 -17.21 -39.36
CA ALA A 3 35.70 -17.41 -37.92
C ALA A 3 35.76 -16.07 -37.10
N LEU A 4 36.37 -15.05 -37.66
CA LEU A 4 36.51 -13.74 -37.02
C LEU A 4 35.17 -13.01 -36.98
N LYS A 5 34.30 -13.17 -38.00
CA LYS A 5 32.92 -12.64 -38.02
C LYS A 5 32.03 -13.31 -36.98
N ASN A 6 32.15 -14.63 -36.79
CA ASN A 6 31.36 -15.37 -35.80
C ASN A 6 31.83 -15.03 -34.37
N LEU A 7 33.12 -14.80 -34.15
CA LEU A 7 33.63 -14.37 -32.84
C LEU A 7 33.14 -12.96 -32.48
N SER A 8 33.10 -12.05 -33.44
CA SER A 8 32.55 -10.67 -33.26
C SER A 8 31.04 -10.70 -32.96
N LEU A 9 30.30 -11.60 -33.59
CA LEU A 9 28.84 -11.74 -33.36
C LEU A 9 28.54 -12.32 -31.98
N ILE A 10 29.35 -13.28 -31.50
CA ILE A 10 29.24 -13.85 -30.15
C ILE A 10 29.62 -12.83 -29.08
N LEU A 11 30.65 -12.00 -29.31
CA LEU A 11 31.02 -10.93 -28.40
C LEU A 11 29.96 -9.84 -28.30
N LEU A 12 29.27 -9.52 -29.42
CA LEU A 12 28.18 -8.57 -29.42
C LEU A 12 26.93 -9.10 -28.68
N LEU A 13 26.68 -10.40 -28.73
CA LEU A 13 25.55 -11.04 -28.05
C LEU A 13 25.74 -11.11 -26.52
N VAL A 14 26.99 -11.21 -26.04
CA VAL A 14 27.30 -11.25 -24.61
C VAL A 14 27.16 -9.89 -23.96
N LEU A 15 27.32 -8.80 -24.70
CA LEU A 15 27.18 -7.43 -24.18
C LEU A 15 25.73 -6.98 -23.95
N THR A 16 24.74 -7.74 -24.43
CA THR A 16 23.30 -7.38 -24.26
C THR A 16 22.68 -7.95 -22.99
N PHE A 17 23.40 -8.75 -22.20
CA PHE A 17 22.94 -9.28 -20.93
C PHE A 17 23.38 -8.48 -19.69
N THR A 18 23.75 -7.22 -19.84
CA THR A 18 23.77 -6.33 -18.67
C THR A 18 22.33 -5.99 -18.30
N GLY A 19 21.62 -6.98 -17.76
CA GLY A 19 20.33 -6.76 -17.12
C GLY A 19 20.53 -5.71 -16.03
N CYS A 20 19.70 -4.69 -16.01
CA CYS A 20 19.56 -3.82 -14.85
C CYS A 20 19.34 -4.73 -13.64
N HIS A 21 20.39 -4.99 -12.89
CA HIS A 21 20.26 -5.54 -11.55
C HIS A 21 19.70 -4.39 -10.72
N ASP A 22 18.41 -4.44 -10.46
CA ASP A 22 17.76 -3.49 -9.57
C ASP A 22 18.48 -3.63 -8.23
N LYS A 23 19.30 -2.62 -7.90
CA LYS A 23 20.04 -2.66 -6.64
C LYS A 23 19.00 -2.67 -5.55
N SER A 24 18.94 -3.76 -4.78
CA SER A 24 18.12 -3.86 -3.58
C SER A 24 18.30 -2.58 -2.76
N SER A 25 17.23 -1.83 -2.60
CA SER A 25 17.24 -0.61 -1.78
C SER A 25 17.35 -0.99 -0.31
N LYS A 26 17.97 -0.14 0.48
CA LYS A 26 17.99 -0.26 1.94
C LYS A 26 16.97 0.69 2.53
N LEU A 27 16.46 0.37 3.70
CA LEU A 27 15.52 1.23 4.43
C LEU A 27 16.11 2.64 4.64
N ALA A 28 17.41 2.74 4.89
CA ALA A 28 18.13 4.01 5.08
C ALA A 28 18.12 4.93 3.84
N ASP A 29 17.84 4.40 2.65
CA ASP A 29 17.75 5.19 1.41
C ASP A 29 16.46 6.03 1.39
N PHE A 30 15.43 5.63 2.15
CA PHE A 30 14.15 6.34 2.30
C PHE A 30 14.28 7.49 3.30
N ASN A 31 14.99 8.54 2.91
CA ASN A 31 15.32 9.69 3.77
C ASN A 31 14.82 11.03 3.23
N ARG A 32 14.32 11.09 1.99
CA ARG A 32 13.80 12.29 1.37
C ARG A 32 12.32 12.48 1.74
N ALA A 33 11.97 13.61 2.38
CA ALA A 33 10.58 13.93 2.66
C ALA A 33 9.77 14.00 1.35
N VAL A 34 8.69 13.23 1.26
CA VAL A 34 7.72 13.27 0.15
C VAL A 34 6.56 14.18 0.53
N TYR A 35 6.17 14.13 1.79
CA TYR A 35 5.12 14.96 2.35
C TYR A 35 5.50 15.38 3.77
N THR A 36 5.26 16.65 4.09
CA THR A 36 5.42 17.19 5.44
C THR A 36 4.03 17.65 5.91
N PRO A 37 3.46 17.03 6.95
CA PRO A 37 2.17 17.42 7.47
C PRO A 37 2.20 18.87 7.99
N GLU A 38 1.18 19.65 7.65
CA GLU A 38 1.04 21.03 8.12
C GLU A 38 0.34 21.09 9.48
N TYR A 39 -0.68 20.25 9.69
CA TYR A 39 -1.53 20.27 10.87
C TYR A 39 -1.45 19.00 11.70
N ALA A 40 -1.17 17.87 11.07
CA ALA A 40 -1.05 16.59 11.76
C ALA A 40 0.36 16.35 12.27
N SER A 41 0.49 15.61 13.36
CA SER A 41 1.76 15.17 13.92
C SER A 41 1.74 13.64 14.10
N GLY A 42 2.91 13.05 14.30
CA GLY A 42 3.01 11.62 14.58
C GLY A 42 3.12 10.74 13.35
N PHE A 43 3.28 11.29 12.13
CA PHE A 43 3.65 10.50 10.97
C PHE A 43 4.59 11.25 10.02
N ASP A 44 5.35 10.47 9.26
CA ASP A 44 6.24 10.92 8.18
C ASP A 44 5.98 10.10 6.93
N ILE A 45 6.14 10.73 5.75
CA ILE A 45 6.18 10.02 4.47
C ILE A 45 7.49 10.35 3.77
N LYS A 46 8.31 9.32 3.58
CA LYS A 46 9.64 9.43 2.99
C LYS A 46 9.78 8.59 1.74
N GLY A 47 10.51 9.09 0.77
CA GLY A 47 10.90 8.40 -0.45
C GLY A 47 12.41 8.28 -0.57
N ALA A 48 12.86 7.49 -1.53
CA ALA A 48 14.25 7.38 -1.95
C ALA A 48 14.46 7.99 -3.34
N ASP A 49 15.67 8.42 -3.64
CA ASP A 49 15.98 9.00 -4.95
C ASP A 49 15.84 7.94 -6.05
N GLY A 50 15.15 8.33 -7.13
CA GLY A 50 14.87 7.47 -8.27
C GLY A 50 13.85 6.35 -8.01
N LYS A 51 13.20 6.34 -6.84
CA LYS A 51 12.14 5.41 -6.48
C LYS A 51 10.78 6.12 -6.37
N LYS A 52 9.70 5.39 -6.70
CA LYS A 52 8.31 5.82 -6.53
C LYS A 52 7.70 5.31 -5.24
N SER A 53 8.22 4.20 -4.72
CA SER A 53 7.82 3.64 -3.43
C SER A 53 8.08 4.62 -2.29
N VAL A 54 7.25 4.52 -1.26
CA VAL A 54 7.37 5.39 -0.09
C VAL A 54 7.31 4.58 1.21
N LEU A 55 7.98 5.11 2.22
CA LEU A 55 7.94 4.63 3.59
C LEU A 55 7.08 5.59 4.42
N VAL A 56 6.02 5.07 4.99
CA VAL A 56 5.20 5.77 5.99
C VAL A 56 5.62 5.30 7.37
N THR A 57 5.97 6.24 8.23
CA THR A 57 6.30 5.99 9.65
C THR A 57 5.23 6.63 10.49
N VAL A 58 4.63 5.88 11.42
CA VAL A 58 3.65 6.40 12.37
C VAL A 58 4.19 6.21 13.79
N THR A 59 4.31 7.30 14.52
CA THR A 59 4.75 7.33 15.92
C THR A 59 3.55 7.56 16.83
N ASN A 60 3.51 6.87 17.95
CA ASN A 60 2.43 6.98 18.94
C ASN A 60 1.04 6.76 18.29
N PRO A 61 0.81 5.62 17.62
CA PRO A 61 -0.36 5.39 16.77
C PRO A 61 -1.70 5.38 17.52
N TRP A 62 -1.71 5.30 18.84
CA TRP A 62 -2.90 5.44 19.70
C TRP A 62 -2.53 6.06 21.05
N GLN A 63 -3.54 6.44 21.79
CA GLN A 63 -3.35 7.03 23.12
C GLN A 63 -2.65 6.05 24.07
N GLY A 64 -1.57 6.51 24.70
CA GLY A 64 -0.75 5.69 25.60
C GLY A 64 0.33 4.85 24.90
N ALA A 65 0.55 5.05 23.59
CA ALA A 65 1.57 4.36 22.80
C ALA A 65 2.87 5.18 22.67
N ASP A 66 3.30 5.85 23.73
CA ASP A 66 4.35 6.91 23.73
C ASP A 66 5.74 6.48 23.21
N SER A 67 5.96 5.20 22.97
CA SER A 67 7.23 4.67 22.43
C SER A 67 7.02 3.70 21.27
N ILE A 68 5.81 3.62 20.72
CA ILE A 68 5.50 2.74 19.62
C ILE A 68 5.69 3.47 18.29
N THR A 69 6.42 2.84 17.39
CA THR A 69 6.56 3.27 16.00
C THR A 69 6.17 2.12 15.09
N THR A 70 5.30 2.38 14.13
CA THR A 70 4.88 1.43 13.11
C THR A 70 5.30 1.91 11.73
N TYR A 71 5.51 0.96 10.82
CA TYR A 71 6.01 1.23 9.49
C TYR A 71 5.11 0.58 8.45
N LEU A 72 4.79 1.33 7.40
CA LEU A 72 4.11 0.85 6.21
C LEU A 72 4.97 1.21 5.00
N PHE A 73 5.35 0.20 4.23
CA PHE A 73 6.02 0.39 2.95
C PHE A 73 4.99 0.28 1.82
N ILE A 74 4.86 1.34 1.03
CA ILE A 74 3.97 1.37 -0.13
C ILE A 74 4.84 1.16 -1.38
N ALA A 75 4.85 -0.08 -1.89
CA ALA A 75 5.58 -0.43 -3.09
C ALA A 75 4.83 0.07 -4.33
N ARG A 76 5.57 0.66 -5.27
CA ARG A 76 5.05 1.18 -6.53
C ARG A 76 5.82 0.60 -7.71
N ASP A 77 5.16 0.48 -8.86
CA ASP A 77 5.75 0.09 -10.15
C ASP A 77 6.58 -1.22 -10.10
N GLY A 78 6.24 -2.13 -9.21
CA GLY A 78 6.96 -3.40 -9.04
C GLY A 78 8.33 -3.26 -8.37
N GLU A 79 8.61 -2.12 -7.75
CA GLU A 79 9.84 -1.93 -6.98
C GLU A 79 9.90 -2.89 -5.79
N SER A 80 11.09 -3.41 -5.54
CA SER A 80 11.33 -4.35 -4.44
C SER A 80 11.27 -3.64 -3.07
N VAL A 81 10.72 -4.34 -2.10
CA VAL A 81 10.79 -3.92 -0.69
C VAL A 81 12.24 -4.00 -0.21
N PRO A 82 12.74 -3.03 0.59
CA PRO A 82 14.07 -3.12 1.18
C PRO A 82 14.26 -4.40 1.98
N GLU A 83 15.41 -5.04 1.83
CA GLU A 83 15.71 -6.33 2.50
C GLU A 83 15.70 -6.24 4.03
N ASP A 84 16.01 -5.05 4.56
CA ASP A 84 16.04 -4.75 5.99
C ASP A 84 14.73 -4.20 6.53
N PHE A 85 13.65 -4.21 5.72
CA PHE A 85 12.34 -3.74 6.14
C PHE A 85 11.56 -4.83 6.90
N THR A 86 10.97 -4.47 8.04
CA THR A 86 10.18 -5.36 8.91
C THR A 86 8.84 -4.74 9.31
N GLY A 87 8.11 -4.17 8.37
CA GLY A 87 6.79 -3.57 8.60
C GLY A 87 5.72 -4.18 7.73
N GLN A 88 4.60 -3.51 7.64
CA GLN A 88 3.53 -3.86 6.71
C GLN A 88 3.90 -3.39 5.30
N VAL A 89 3.52 -4.18 4.30
CA VAL A 89 3.76 -3.86 2.88
C VAL A 89 2.43 -3.77 2.16
N LEU A 90 2.22 -2.65 1.46
CA LEU A 90 1.15 -2.49 0.48
C LEU A 90 1.79 -2.54 -0.92
N GLY A 91 1.61 -3.66 -1.62
CA GLY A 91 2.26 -3.93 -2.91
C GLY A 91 1.49 -3.43 -4.13
N LYS A 92 0.27 -2.99 -3.94
CA LYS A 92 -0.63 -2.45 -4.99
C LYS A 92 -1.57 -1.42 -4.38
N ASP A 93 -2.26 -0.67 -5.22
CA ASP A 93 -3.33 0.21 -4.75
C ASP A 93 -4.45 -0.61 -4.12
N ALA A 94 -5.05 -0.07 -3.05
CA ALA A 94 -6.17 -0.70 -2.38
C ALA A 94 -7.45 -0.48 -3.21
N GLU A 95 -7.83 -1.49 -3.99
CA GLU A 95 -9.03 -1.44 -4.84
C GLU A 95 -10.28 -1.96 -4.14
N ARG A 96 -10.09 -2.74 -3.06
CA ARG A 96 -11.16 -3.40 -2.32
C ARG A 96 -10.90 -3.25 -0.82
N ILE A 97 -11.77 -2.51 -0.15
CA ILE A 97 -11.58 -2.12 1.26
C ILE A 97 -12.81 -2.56 2.06
N ILE A 98 -12.59 -3.17 3.22
CA ILE A 98 -13.62 -3.40 4.22
C ILE A 98 -13.47 -2.36 5.32
N CYS A 99 -14.52 -1.57 5.54
CA CYS A 99 -14.55 -0.53 6.55
C CYS A 99 -15.24 -1.04 7.82
N MET A 100 -14.46 -1.22 8.89
CA MET A 100 -14.96 -1.67 10.19
C MET A 100 -15.54 -0.53 11.04
N SER A 101 -15.65 0.68 10.47
CA SER A 101 -16.21 1.86 11.13
C SER A 101 -16.71 2.85 10.09
N SER A 102 -17.78 3.59 10.40
CA SER A 102 -18.25 4.72 9.60
C SER A 102 -17.21 5.82 9.44
N THR A 103 -16.30 5.97 10.40
CA THR A 103 -15.17 6.92 10.31
C THR A 103 -14.21 6.57 9.17
N HIS A 104 -13.96 5.28 8.92
CA HIS A 104 -13.12 4.86 7.79
C HIS A 104 -13.77 5.23 6.45
N ILE A 105 -15.09 5.06 6.35
CA ILE A 105 -15.86 5.45 5.15
C ILE A 105 -15.76 6.95 4.93
N ALA A 106 -15.95 7.76 5.98
CA ALA A 106 -15.84 9.22 5.88
C ALA A 106 -14.45 9.69 5.43
N MET A 107 -13.37 8.97 5.81
CA MET A 107 -12.02 9.26 5.34
C MET A 107 -11.85 8.95 3.85
N LEU A 108 -12.42 7.84 3.36
CA LEU A 108 -12.39 7.47 1.95
C LEU A 108 -13.24 8.41 1.10
N ASP A 109 -14.42 8.77 1.58
CA ASP A 109 -15.32 9.73 0.96
C ASP A 109 -14.65 11.11 0.79
N ALA A 110 -13.93 11.58 1.80
CA ALA A 110 -13.20 12.85 1.77
C ALA A 110 -12.09 12.93 0.69
N ILE A 111 -11.69 11.81 0.12
CA ILE A 111 -10.71 11.71 -0.97
C ILE A 111 -11.31 11.08 -2.24
N ASP A 112 -12.65 11.03 -2.36
CA ASP A 112 -13.40 10.45 -3.48
C ASP A 112 -13.06 8.98 -3.79
N GLU A 113 -12.71 8.18 -2.75
CA GLU A 113 -12.33 6.77 -2.88
C GLU A 113 -13.27 5.80 -2.15
N ASP A 114 -14.46 6.23 -1.75
CA ASP A 114 -15.48 5.38 -1.12
C ASP A 114 -15.98 4.25 -2.03
N ARG A 115 -15.82 4.38 -3.37
CA ARG A 115 -16.09 3.33 -4.36
C ARG A 115 -15.31 2.04 -4.12
N CYS A 116 -14.12 2.12 -3.47
CA CYS A 116 -13.29 0.97 -3.12
C CYS A 116 -13.89 0.15 -1.97
N VAL A 117 -14.91 0.65 -1.27
CA VAL A 117 -15.55 -0.04 -0.15
C VAL A 117 -16.42 -1.18 -0.67
N VAL A 118 -16.02 -2.41 -0.36
CA VAL A 118 -16.75 -3.63 -0.74
C VAL A 118 -17.45 -4.30 0.43
N GLY A 119 -17.12 -3.89 1.66
CA GLY A 119 -17.75 -4.41 2.86
C GLY A 119 -17.70 -3.40 4.00
N VAL A 120 -18.66 -3.49 4.89
CA VAL A 120 -18.77 -2.62 6.06
C VAL A 120 -19.19 -3.41 7.29
N SER A 121 -18.87 -2.91 8.47
CA SER A 121 -19.40 -3.42 9.73
C SER A 121 -20.70 -2.72 10.06
N GLY A 122 -21.83 -3.45 10.01
CA GLY A 122 -23.14 -2.96 10.35
C GLY A 122 -23.69 -1.94 9.35
N ILE A 123 -24.08 -2.40 8.18
CA ILE A 123 -24.59 -1.57 7.05
C ILE A 123 -25.72 -0.63 7.46
N ASP A 124 -26.55 -1.00 8.43
CA ASP A 124 -27.67 -0.20 8.90
C ASP A 124 -27.24 1.05 9.71
N TYR A 125 -26.00 1.07 10.18
CA TYR A 125 -25.42 2.21 10.91
C TYR A 125 -24.63 3.16 10.02
N ILE A 126 -24.50 2.84 8.72
CA ILE A 126 -23.77 3.65 7.76
C ILE A 126 -24.71 4.72 7.18
N SER A 127 -24.37 5.99 7.37
CA SER A 127 -25.15 7.12 6.87
C SER A 127 -24.63 7.70 5.54
N ASN A 128 -23.48 7.23 5.03
CA ASN A 128 -22.93 7.69 3.76
C ASN A 128 -23.91 7.37 2.62
N PRO A 129 -24.34 8.37 1.81
CA PRO A 129 -25.39 8.19 0.81
C PRO A 129 -24.96 7.26 -0.33
N ASP A 130 -23.68 7.28 -0.74
CA ASP A 130 -23.19 6.47 -1.85
C ASP A 130 -23.09 4.99 -1.44
N ILE A 131 -22.70 4.70 -0.21
CA ILE A 131 -22.76 3.34 0.35
C ILE A 131 -24.21 2.86 0.45
N GLN A 132 -25.12 3.70 0.92
CA GLN A 132 -26.55 3.35 1.02
C GLN A 132 -27.21 3.13 -0.36
N ALA A 133 -26.83 3.91 -1.37
CA ALA A 133 -27.34 3.73 -2.73
C ALA A 133 -26.97 2.38 -3.36
N ARG A 134 -25.84 1.79 -2.93
CA ARG A 134 -25.33 0.49 -3.42
C ARG A 134 -25.28 -0.60 -2.32
N ARG A 135 -26.08 -0.44 -1.26
CA ARG A 135 -26.06 -1.33 -0.10
C ARG A 135 -26.21 -2.82 -0.44
N ASP A 136 -26.96 -3.16 -1.48
CA ASP A 136 -27.17 -4.56 -1.91
C ASP A 136 -25.90 -5.19 -2.51
N SER A 137 -24.91 -4.38 -2.88
CA SER A 137 -23.61 -4.80 -3.43
C SER A 137 -22.44 -4.66 -2.43
N VAL A 138 -22.70 -4.05 -1.28
CA VAL A 138 -21.72 -3.92 -0.19
C VAL A 138 -21.99 -4.99 0.87
N GLY A 139 -21.01 -5.80 1.17
CA GLY A 139 -21.16 -6.87 2.17
C GLY A 139 -21.28 -6.32 3.58
N ASP A 140 -22.30 -6.75 4.34
CA ASP A 140 -22.33 -6.52 5.79
C ASP A 140 -21.55 -7.63 6.51
N VAL A 141 -20.33 -7.32 6.92
CA VAL A 141 -19.44 -8.29 7.58
C VAL A 141 -19.74 -8.48 9.07
N GLY A 142 -20.84 -7.90 9.55
CA GLY A 142 -21.29 -8.04 10.94
C GLY A 142 -20.82 -6.88 11.83
N TYR A 143 -21.25 -6.91 13.10
CA TYR A 143 -21.06 -5.83 14.06
C TYR A 143 -20.80 -6.38 15.48
N GLU A 144 -20.08 -5.64 16.31
CA GLU A 144 -19.86 -5.92 17.75
C GLU A 144 -19.44 -7.36 18.09
N GLY A 145 -18.41 -7.88 17.44
CA GLY A 145 -17.88 -9.20 17.75
C GLY A 145 -18.58 -10.36 17.03
N ASN A 146 -19.66 -10.10 16.29
CA ASN A 146 -20.34 -11.06 15.42
C ASN A 146 -19.85 -10.89 13.97
N ILE A 147 -18.55 -11.06 13.75
CA ILE A 147 -17.95 -10.89 12.41
C ILE A 147 -18.19 -12.14 11.58
N ASN A 148 -18.72 -11.96 10.37
CA ASN A 148 -18.85 -13.00 9.36
C ASN A 148 -17.54 -13.14 8.58
N TYR A 149 -16.64 -13.99 9.09
CA TYR A 149 -15.33 -14.23 8.49
C TYR A 149 -15.41 -14.88 7.10
N GLU A 150 -16.44 -15.69 6.82
CA GLU A 150 -16.62 -16.30 5.51
C GLU A 150 -16.94 -15.23 4.46
N LEU A 151 -17.85 -14.32 4.78
CA LEU A 151 -18.17 -13.20 3.90
C LEU A 151 -16.95 -12.28 3.74
N LEU A 152 -16.25 -11.94 4.84
CA LEU A 152 -15.06 -11.11 4.81
C LEU A 152 -14.02 -11.67 3.85
N LEU A 153 -13.72 -12.97 3.91
CA LEU A 153 -12.78 -13.63 3.00
C LEU A 153 -13.30 -13.69 1.57
N SER A 154 -14.61 -13.89 1.38
CA SER A 154 -15.22 -13.96 0.04
C SER A 154 -15.24 -12.63 -0.69
N LEU A 155 -15.20 -11.54 0.05
CA LEU A 155 -15.11 -10.19 -0.53
C LEU A 155 -13.70 -9.89 -1.09
N ASP A 156 -12.69 -10.71 -0.79
CA ASP A 156 -11.30 -10.60 -1.28
C ASP A 156 -10.77 -9.14 -1.18
N PRO A 157 -10.68 -8.59 0.03
CA PRO A 157 -10.26 -7.22 0.27
C PRO A 157 -8.76 -7.01 0.09
#